data_8c804fea76bcec93d4a20fbc8d36e953
#
_entry.id   8c804fea76bcec93d4a20fbc8d36e953
#
_cell.length_a   1.000
_cell.length_b   1.000
_cell.length_c   1.000
_cell.angle_alpha   90.00
_cell.angle_beta   90.00
_cell.angle_gamma   90.00
#
_symmetry.space_group_name_H-M   'P 1'
#
loop_
_entity.id
_entity.type
_entity.pdbx_description
1 polymer ?
#
loop_
_entity_poly.entity_id
_entity_poly.type
_entity_poly.pdbx_seq_one_letter_code
_entity_poly.pdbx_strand_id
1 'polypeptide(L)'
;MAGDQPQAWSRRRLWVLLAGVCVVGLALLVGLGFAIRTAVVHATRTITPAAATRPAGGRVDRDVLLAEPMLQVAPADALGGAPAVEPAAALTVPNSTRTGPARVVTGFPRTPEGAVGQLAAIEQTVLSEMDVARAGEVHRAWVVPGAVPVDQWPLVRHVQSFLGSAGMTGRLEAGARVTVDPVAAQVKATDGPDWVVVCVLVDVRALVRVESRMAYGYCEAMAWRGGRWMVASPGAAAVAPSTWPGTELAARAGWRTWHVAGE
;
A
#
# COMPACT_ATOMS: atom_id res chain seq x y z
N MET A 1 -14.83 0.15 58.94
CA MET A 1 -15.21 0.87 57.73
C MET A 1 -14.23 2.02 57.56
N ALA A 2 -13.17 1.82 56.76
CA ALA A 2 -12.18 2.85 56.46
C ALA A 2 -12.52 3.40 55.08
N GLY A 3 -12.89 4.66 55.02
CA GLY A 3 -13.25 5.34 53.80
C GLY A 3 -12.00 5.70 52.99
N ASP A 4 -11.97 5.23 51.75
CA ASP A 4 -10.95 5.54 50.76
C ASP A 4 -11.15 7.00 50.30
N GLN A 5 -10.24 7.89 50.67
CA GLN A 5 -10.24 9.28 50.27
C GLN A 5 -9.57 9.39 48.89
N PRO A 6 -10.22 9.98 47.88
CA PRO A 6 -9.58 10.20 46.56
C PRO A 6 -8.42 11.19 46.72
N GLN A 7 -7.20 10.74 46.40
CA GLN A 7 -6.01 11.58 46.41
C GLN A 7 -6.18 12.75 45.43
N ALA A 8 -6.34 13.95 45.97
CA ALA A 8 -6.34 15.19 45.21
C ALA A 8 -4.98 15.40 44.53
N TRP A 9 -4.96 15.41 43.20
CA TRP A 9 -3.80 15.68 42.39
C TRP A 9 -3.21 17.06 42.75
N SER A 10 -1.96 17.12 43.16
CA SER A 10 -1.33 18.38 43.50
C SER A 10 -1.24 19.28 42.24
N ARG A 11 -1.64 20.56 42.39
CA ARG A 11 -1.59 21.57 41.34
C ARG A 11 -0.23 21.62 40.61
N ARG A 12 0.86 21.34 41.30
CA ARG A 12 2.22 21.25 40.76
C ARG A 12 2.38 20.13 39.72
N ARG A 13 1.80 18.95 39.94
CA ARG A 13 1.84 17.83 38.98
C ARG A 13 1.03 18.14 37.72
N LEU A 14 -0.11 18.82 37.88
CA LEU A 14 -0.92 19.24 36.74
C LEU A 14 -0.16 20.26 35.86
N TRP A 15 0.50 21.22 36.45
CA TRP A 15 1.31 22.22 35.72
C TRP A 15 2.52 21.60 34.99
N VAL A 16 3.17 20.61 35.59
CA VAL A 16 4.31 19.89 34.97
C VAL A 16 3.82 19.07 33.78
N LEU A 17 2.66 18.40 33.88
CA LEU A 17 2.07 17.65 32.78
C LEU A 17 1.59 18.59 31.66
N LEU A 18 0.98 19.72 31.97
CA LEU A 18 0.57 20.72 30.98
C LEU A 18 1.77 21.33 30.26
N ALA A 19 2.85 21.66 30.98
CA ALA A 19 4.08 22.15 30.38
C ALA A 19 4.73 21.09 29.46
N GLY A 20 4.74 19.81 29.87
CA GLY A 20 5.23 18.70 29.06
C GLY A 20 4.46 18.54 27.75
N VAL A 21 3.12 18.59 27.79
CA VAL A 21 2.26 18.51 26.60
C VAL A 21 2.47 19.70 25.66
N CYS A 22 2.64 20.92 26.22
CA CYS A 22 2.92 22.11 25.41
C CYS A 22 4.28 22.04 24.70
N VAL A 23 5.33 21.52 25.37
CA VAL A 23 6.67 21.36 24.77
C VAL A 23 6.64 20.31 23.64
N VAL A 24 5.98 19.18 23.85
CA VAL A 24 5.81 18.15 22.81
C VAL A 24 4.99 18.68 21.64
N GLY A 25 3.90 19.41 21.89
CA GLY A 25 3.09 20.05 20.86
C GLY A 25 3.89 21.07 20.03
N LEU A 26 4.72 21.90 20.68
CA LEU A 26 5.57 22.86 20.01
C LEU A 26 6.66 22.20 19.15
N ALA A 27 7.27 21.12 19.64
CA ALA A 27 8.28 20.35 18.91
C ALA A 27 7.67 19.68 17.64
N LEU A 28 6.44 19.17 17.74
CA LEU A 28 5.72 18.60 16.59
C LEU A 28 5.36 19.67 15.55
N LEU A 29 4.94 20.87 15.97
CA LEU A 29 4.64 21.98 15.07
C LEU A 29 5.89 22.52 14.36
N VAL A 30 7.03 22.59 15.06
CA VAL A 30 8.32 22.98 14.47
C VAL A 30 8.82 21.93 13.48
N GLY A 31 8.70 20.63 13.84
CA GLY A 31 9.07 19.52 12.94
C GLY A 31 8.21 19.47 11.69
N LEU A 32 6.90 19.70 11.81
CA LEU A 32 5.97 19.76 10.68
C LEU A 32 6.25 21.00 9.79
N GLY A 33 6.54 22.16 10.38
CA GLY A 33 6.92 23.36 9.64
C GLY A 33 8.21 23.20 8.84
N PHE A 34 9.19 22.46 9.37
CA PHE A 34 10.45 22.17 8.67
C PHE A 34 10.24 21.19 7.51
N ALA A 35 9.38 20.16 7.69
CA ALA A 35 9.02 19.22 6.64
C ALA A 35 8.27 19.88 5.48
N ILE A 36 7.35 20.81 5.77
CA ILE A 36 6.63 21.58 4.76
C ILE A 36 7.58 22.52 4.00
N ARG A 37 8.52 23.16 4.69
CA ARG A 37 9.48 24.09 4.06
C ARG A 37 10.43 23.36 3.11
N THR A 38 10.90 22.16 3.43
CA THR A 38 11.73 21.36 2.54
C THR A 38 10.95 20.84 1.33
N ALA A 39 9.68 20.49 1.49
CA ALA A 39 8.82 20.09 0.38
C ALA A 39 8.54 21.26 -0.59
N VAL A 40 8.26 22.46 -0.07
CA VAL A 40 7.99 23.66 -0.90
C VAL A 40 9.25 24.14 -1.64
N VAL A 41 10.43 24.08 -1.03
CA VAL A 41 11.69 24.47 -1.69
C VAL A 41 12.09 23.51 -2.81
N HIS A 42 11.66 22.23 -2.75
CA HIS A 42 11.87 21.28 -3.84
C HIS A 42 10.81 21.40 -4.95
N ALA A 43 9.61 21.91 -4.65
CA ALA A 43 8.54 22.11 -5.62
C ALA A 43 8.71 23.39 -6.48
N THR A 44 9.51 24.36 -6.05
CA THR A 44 9.76 25.62 -6.79
C THR A 44 10.93 25.57 -7.77
N ARG A 45 11.51 24.37 -8.04
CA ARG A 45 12.36 24.22 -9.22
C ARG A 45 11.46 24.17 -10.45
N THR A 46 11.33 25.31 -11.07
CA THR A 46 10.76 25.65 -12.36
C THR A 46 10.52 24.43 -13.27
N ILE A 47 9.25 23.99 -13.37
CA ILE A 47 8.80 23.20 -14.50
C ILE A 47 8.49 24.22 -15.60
N THR A 48 9.43 24.45 -16.49
CA THR A 48 9.13 25.00 -17.81
C THR A 48 8.31 23.93 -18.53
N PRO A 49 7.09 24.21 -19.00
CA PRO A 49 6.37 23.26 -19.83
C PRO A 49 7.09 23.21 -21.17
N ALA A 50 8.05 22.33 -21.33
CA ALA A 50 8.50 21.91 -22.64
C ALA A 50 7.33 21.12 -23.24
N ALA A 51 6.73 21.67 -24.27
CA ALA A 51 5.80 20.94 -25.12
C ALA A 51 6.51 19.65 -25.58
N ALA A 52 6.15 18.54 -24.96
CA ALA A 52 6.68 17.24 -25.31
C ALA A 52 6.16 16.87 -26.69
N THR A 53 6.94 17.21 -27.71
CA THR A 53 6.81 16.62 -29.04
C THR A 53 7.07 15.13 -28.86
N ARG A 54 6.01 14.32 -28.89
CA ARG A 54 6.08 12.85 -28.81
C ARG A 54 6.87 12.35 -30.03
N PRO A 55 8.08 11.75 -29.86
CA PRO A 55 8.78 11.17 -31.01
C PRO A 55 7.95 9.97 -31.47
N ALA A 56 7.52 9.97 -32.72
CA ALA A 56 6.93 8.80 -33.35
C ALA A 56 8.02 7.70 -33.39
N GLY A 57 7.80 6.58 -32.61
CA GLY A 57 8.71 5.44 -32.56
C GLY A 57 9.59 5.34 -31.33
N GLY A 58 9.42 6.20 -30.29
CA GLY A 58 10.17 6.12 -29.04
C GLY A 58 9.72 4.94 -28.18
N ARG A 59 10.72 4.18 -27.66
CA ARG A 59 10.49 3.14 -26.64
C ARG A 59 9.77 3.79 -25.45
N VAL A 60 8.68 3.20 -25.04
CA VAL A 60 7.96 3.68 -23.84
C VAL A 60 8.89 3.55 -22.63
N ASP A 61 9.07 4.66 -21.92
CA ASP A 61 9.88 4.64 -20.69
C ASP A 61 9.03 4.05 -19.56
N ARG A 62 9.30 2.80 -19.21
CA ARG A 62 8.60 2.05 -18.17
C ARG A 62 8.76 2.67 -16.80
N ASP A 63 9.88 3.32 -16.53
CA ASP A 63 10.13 3.98 -15.25
C ASP A 63 9.24 5.22 -15.10
N VAL A 64 9.00 5.94 -16.20
CA VAL A 64 8.04 7.06 -16.23
C VAL A 64 6.62 6.55 -15.97
N LEU A 65 6.19 5.46 -16.62
CA LEU A 65 4.86 4.86 -16.39
C LEU A 65 4.69 4.38 -14.95
N LEU A 66 5.72 3.77 -14.37
CA LEU A 66 5.70 3.29 -12.99
C LEU A 66 5.59 4.47 -11.99
N ALA A 67 6.35 5.53 -12.24
CA ALA A 67 6.44 6.70 -11.36
C ALA A 67 5.34 7.74 -11.60
N GLU A 68 4.49 7.59 -12.63
CA GLU A 68 3.42 8.53 -12.91
C GLU A 68 2.56 8.77 -11.67
N PRO A 69 2.38 10.04 -11.22
CA PRO A 69 1.66 10.33 -9.98
C PRO A 69 0.21 9.87 -10.02
N MET A 70 -0.27 9.39 -8.89
CA MET A 70 -1.67 9.04 -8.66
C MET A 70 -2.35 10.07 -7.76
N LEU A 71 -3.67 9.97 -7.62
CA LEU A 71 -4.44 10.86 -6.75
C LEU A 71 -3.88 10.83 -5.32
N GLN A 72 -3.55 12.00 -4.79
CA GLN A 72 -3.12 12.11 -3.40
C GLN A 72 -4.35 12.13 -2.49
N VAL A 73 -4.33 11.33 -1.43
CA VAL A 73 -5.42 11.16 -0.47
C VAL A 73 -4.88 11.33 0.96
N ALA A 74 -5.76 11.68 1.89
CA ALA A 74 -5.40 11.79 3.29
C ALA A 74 -5.40 10.39 3.96
N PRO A 75 -4.60 10.16 5.03
CA PRO A 75 -4.62 8.88 5.75
C PRO A 75 -6.00 8.48 6.28
N ALA A 76 -6.86 9.44 6.62
CA ALA A 76 -8.22 9.18 7.09
C ALA A 76 -9.12 8.57 6.00
N ASP A 77 -8.82 8.81 4.71
CA ASP A 77 -9.60 8.28 3.59
C ASP A 77 -9.49 6.76 3.46
N ALA A 78 -8.47 6.16 4.07
CA ALA A 78 -8.31 4.71 4.17
C ALA A 78 -9.26 4.07 5.19
N LEU A 79 -9.85 4.85 6.09
CA LEU A 79 -10.67 4.36 7.20
C LEU A 79 -12.18 4.49 6.94
N GLY A 80 -12.58 5.30 5.96
CA GLY A 80 -13.98 5.56 5.63
C GLY A 80 -14.12 6.65 4.58
N GLY A 81 -15.36 6.95 4.21
CA GLY A 81 -15.68 8.03 3.25
C GLY A 81 -17.14 7.99 2.84
N ALA A 82 -17.57 9.01 2.08
CA ALA A 82 -18.92 9.07 1.53
C ALA A 82 -19.10 7.96 0.47
N PRO A 83 -20.15 7.14 0.55
CA PRO A 83 -20.45 6.14 -0.47
C PRO A 83 -20.60 6.79 -1.86
N ALA A 84 -20.13 6.11 -2.89
CA ALA A 84 -20.32 6.54 -4.26
C ALA A 84 -21.82 6.46 -4.64
N VAL A 85 -22.30 7.46 -5.36
CA VAL A 85 -23.69 7.48 -5.88
C VAL A 85 -23.87 6.38 -6.91
N GLU A 86 -22.85 6.17 -7.77
CA GLU A 86 -22.81 5.10 -8.75
C GLU A 86 -21.67 4.13 -8.40
N PRO A 87 -21.94 2.81 -8.45
CA PRO A 87 -20.88 1.83 -8.23
C PRO A 87 -19.78 1.98 -9.27
N ALA A 88 -18.52 1.89 -8.84
CA ALA A 88 -17.41 1.81 -9.77
C ALA A 88 -17.54 0.57 -10.68
N ALA A 89 -17.13 0.70 -11.94
CA ALA A 89 -17.12 -0.42 -12.87
C ALA A 89 -16.32 -1.60 -12.30
N ALA A 90 -16.81 -2.81 -12.48
CA ALA A 90 -16.10 -4.01 -12.05
C ALA A 90 -14.85 -4.26 -12.91
N LEU A 91 -13.82 -4.81 -12.28
CA LEU A 91 -12.66 -5.42 -12.93
C LEU A 91 -12.71 -6.91 -12.64
N THR A 92 -12.96 -7.71 -13.68
CA THR A 92 -13.04 -9.17 -13.52
C THR A 92 -11.63 -9.76 -13.50
N VAL A 93 -11.27 -10.33 -12.36
CA VAL A 93 -9.98 -10.96 -12.13
C VAL A 93 -10.12 -12.47 -12.34
N PRO A 94 -9.29 -13.08 -13.19
CA PRO A 94 -9.34 -14.52 -13.42
C PRO A 94 -8.90 -15.31 -12.16
N ASN A 95 -9.42 -16.53 -12.03
CA ASN A 95 -9.03 -17.43 -10.95
C ASN A 95 -7.58 -17.92 -11.11
N SER A 96 -6.90 -18.13 -9.98
CA SER A 96 -5.66 -18.89 -9.94
C SER A 96 -5.92 -20.37 -10.25
N THR A 97 -4.98 -21.05 -10.89
CA THR A 97 -5.13 -22.47 -11.25
C THR A 97 -4.20 -23.39 -10.49
N ARG A 98 -3.24 -22.87 -9.72
CA ARG A 98 -2.25 -23.68 -8.98
C ARG A 98 -1.61 -22.87 -7.86
N THR A 99 -0.96 -23.58 -6.94
CA THR A 99 -0.05 -22.97 -5.95
C THR A 99 1.36 -22.98 -6.51
N GLY A 100 2.05 -21.84 -6.41
CA GLY A 100 3.41 -21.64 -6.87
C GLY A 100 4.45 -21.63 -5.75
N PRO A 101 5.69 -21.22 -6.07
CA PRO A 101 6.77 -21.06 -5.08
C PRO A 101 6.33 -20.18 -3.91
N ALA A 102 6.95 -20.39 -2.77
CA ALA A 102 6.59 -19.70 -1.54
C ALA A 102 5.08 -19.73 -1.27
N ARG A 103 4.37 -20.79 -1.63
CA ARG A 103 2.91 -21.01 -1.46
C ARG A 103 2.01 -19.88 -1.97
N VAL A 104 2.50 -19.01 -2.83
CA VAL A 104 1.69 -17.98 -3.49
C VAL A 104 0.85 -18.63 -4.59
N VAL A 105 -0.46 -18.41 -4.60
CA VAL A 105 -1.33 -18.91 -5.67
C VAL A 105 -0.96 -18.23 -7.00
N THR A 106 -1.07 -18.95 -8.10
CA THR A 106 -0.61 -18.52 -9.43
C THR A 106 -1.33 -19.26 -10.55
N GLY A 107 -0.82 -19.14 -11.78
CA GLY A 107 -1.45 -19.72 -12.95
C GLY A 107 -2.48 -18.78 -13.57
N PHE A 108 -2.40 -17.51 -13.24
CA PHE A 108 -3.15 -16.45 -13.88
C PHE A 108 -2.73 -16.32 -15.37
N PRO A 109 -3.67 -15.99 -16.27
CA PRO A 109 -3.37 -15.84 -17.68
C PRO A 109 -2.46 -14.63 -17.96
N ARG A 110 -1.88 -14.61 -19.17
CA ARG A 110 -1.03 -13.51 -19.68
C ARG A 110 -1.90 -12.35 -20.16
N THR A 111 -2.62 -11.72 -19.23
CA THR A 111 -3.45 -10.54 -19.44
C THR A 111 -3.20 -9.52 -18.31
N PRO A 112 -3.54 -8.24 -18.49
CA PRO A 112 -3.43 -7.26 -17.41
C PRO A 112 -4.20 -7.67 -16.15
N GLU A 113 -5.38 -8.26 -16.29
CA GLU A 113 -6.20 -8.75 -15.18
C GLU A 113 -5.54 -9.96 -14.48
N GLY A 114 -4.83 -10.80 -15.26
CA GLY A 114 -4.03 -11.87 -14.70
C GLY A 114 -2.84 -11.36 -13.89
N ALA A 115 -2.23 -10.24 -14.29
CA ALA A 115 -1.19 -9.57 -13.52
C ALA A 115 -1.76 -8.97 -12.21
N VAL A 116 -2.97 -8.39 -12.25
CA VAL A 116 -3.69 -7.93 -11.06
C VAL A 116 -3.90 -9.10 -10.08
N GLY A 117 -4.40 -10.24 -10.56
CA GLY A 117 -4.60 -11.43 -9.72
C GLY A 117 -3.29 -11.93 -9.09
N GLN A 118 -2.19 -11.91 -9.84
CA GLN A 118 -0.90 -12.33 -9.32
C GLN A 118 -0.34 -11.35 -8.28
N LEU A 119 -0.47 -10.02 -8.49
CA LEU A 119 -0.05 -9.03 -7.50
C LEU A 119 -0.87 -9.17 -6.21
N ALA A 120 -2.19 -9.32 -6.31
CA ALA A 120 -3.05 -9.54 -5.17
C ALA A 120 -2.67 -10.80 -4.37
N ALA A 121 -2.35 -11.90 -5.06
CA ALA A 121 -1.91 -13.13 -4.41
C ALA A 121 -0.57 -12.98 -3.66
N ILE A 122 0.37 -12.22 -4.22
CA ILE A 122 1.64 -11.88 -3.57
C ILE A 122 1.40 -11.01 -2.33
N GLU A 123 0.64 -9.93 -2.49
CA GLU A 123 0.32 -8.98 -1.43
C GLU A 123 -0.43 -9.66 -0.29
N GLN A 124 -1.47 -10.42 -0.60
CA GLN A 124 -2.25 -11.18 0.37
C GLN A 124 -1.38 -12.16 1.17
N THR A 125 -0.49 -12.91 0.50
CA THR A 125 0.42 -13.85 1.15
C THR A 125 1.35 -13.14 2.13
N VAL A 126 1.96 -12.02 1.71
CA VAL A 126 2.92 -11.29 2.54
C VAL A 126 2.23 -10.60 3.73
N LEU A 127 1.13 -9.90 3.47
CA LEU A 127 0.48 -9.08 4.48
C LEU A 127 -0.39 -9.90 5.46
N SER A 128 -0.94 -11.05 5.06
CA SER A 128 -1.69 -11.89 6.00
C SER A 128 -0.77 -12.62 6.98
N GLU A 129 0.41 -13.02 6.55
CA GLU A 129 1.37 -13.70 7.42
C GLU A 129 2.16 -12.73 8.32
N MET A 130 2.34 -11.47 7.91
CA MET A 130 3.10 -10.44 8.65
C MET A 130 4.39 -11.00 9.28
N ASP A 131 5.17 -11.71 8.46
CA ASP A 131 6.44 -12.33 8.83
C ASP A 131 7.54 -11.85 7.88
N VAL A 132 8.60 -11.24 8.42
CA VAL A 132 9.69 -10.64 7.64
C VAL A 132 10.48 -11.71 6.87
N ALA A 133 10.74 -12.87 7.48
CA ALA A 133 11.44 -13.96 6.83
C ALA A 133 10.62 -14.51 5.66
N ARG A 134 9.33 -14.66 5.88
CA ARG A 134 8.37 -15.10 4.90
C ARG A 134 8.22 -14.13 3.73
N ALA A 135 8.13 -12.83 4.01
CA ALA A 135 8.14 -11.79 2.98
C ALA A 135 9.42 -11.86 2.12
N GLY A 136 10.58 -12.16 2.74
CA GLY A 136 11.84 -12.39 2.04
C GLY A 136 11.83 -13.64 1.15
N GLU A 137 11.14 -14.72 1.55
CA GLU A 137 10.94 -15.90 0.70
C GLU A 137 10.09 -15.59 -0.52
N VAL A 138 8.98 -14.87 -0.32
CA VAL A 138 8.10 -14.42 -1.41
C VAL A 138 8.87 -13.51 -2.37
N HIS A 139 9.64 -12.55 -1.85
CA HIS A 139 10.50 -11.69 -2.67
C HIS A 139 11.42 -12.51 -3.58
N ARG A 140 12.21 -13.43 -3.02
CA ARG A 140 13.15 -14.27 -3.81
C ARG A 140 12.44 -15.09 -4.89
N ALA A 141 11.20 -15.48 -4.66
CA ALA A 141 10.42 -16.30 -5.59
C ALA A 141 9.69 -15.49 -6.67
N TRP A 142 9.29 -14.26 -6.38
CA TRP A 142 8.34 -13.51 -7.20
C TRP A 142 8.85 -12.16 -7.71
N VAL A 143 10.00 -11.69 -7.27
CA VAL A 143 10.65 -10.50 -7.82
C VAL A 143 11.72 -10.93 -8.82
N VAL A 144 11.75 -10.30 -10.00
CA VAL A 144 12.76 -10.63 -11.02
C VAL A 144 14.15 -10.27 -10.53
N PRO A 145 15.19 -11.07 -10.84
CA PRO A 145 16.56 -10.73 -10.50
C PRO A 145 16.97 -9.36 -11.05
N GLY A 146 17.59 -8.54 -10.21
CA GLY A 146 18.01 -7.18 -10.58
C GLY A 146 16.94 -6.09 -10.46
N ALA A 147 15.71 -6.45 -10.07
CA ALA A 147 14.70 -5.49 -9.64
C ALA A 147 14.98 -5.00 -8.20
N VAL A 148 13.94 -4.47 -7.51
CA VAL A 148 14.09 -3.92 -6.17
C VAL A 148 14.73 -4.93 -5.19
N PRO A 149 15.79 -4.55 -4.42
CA PRO A 149 16.37 -5.39 -3.38
C PRO A 149 15.37 -5.70 -2.26
N VAL A 150 15.54 -6.85 -1.58
CA VAL A 150 14.59 -7.32 -0.55
C VAL A 150 14.38 -6.33 0.59
N ASP A 151 15.42 -5.68 1.05
CA ASP A 151 15.39 -4.67 2.13
C ASP A 151 14.76 -3.33 1.70
N GLN A 152 14.66 -3.11 0.39
CA GLN A 152 14.03 -1.94 -0.20
C GLN A 152 12.62 -2.23 -0.74
N TRP A 153 12.23 -3.50 -0.82
CA TRP A 153 10.91 -3.86 -1.31
C TRP A 153 9.81 -3.36 -0.37
N PRO A 154 8.85 -2.56 -0.89
CA PRO A 154 7.86 -1.90 -0.05
C PRO A 154 7.07 -2.87 0.85
N LEU A 155 6.70 -4.06 0.38
CA LEU A 155 5.96 -5.03 1.19
C LEU A 155 6.76 -5.50 2.41
N VAL A 156 8.07 -5.75 2.27
CA VAL A 156 8.94 -6.09 3.42
C VAL A 156 8.98 -4.94 4.43
N ARG A 157 9.13 -3.71 3.94
CA ARG A 157 9.16 -2.51 4.80
C ARG A 157 7.83 -2.28 5.52
N HIS A 158 6.71 -2.54 4.85
CA HIS A 158 5.38 -2.43 5.47
C HIS A 158 5.17 -3.47 6.57
N VAL A 159 5.59 -4.72 6.34
CA VAL A 159 5.57 -5.77 7.39
C VAL A 159 6.43 -5.34 8.59
N GLN A 160 7.65 -4.84 8.37
CA GLN A 160 8.53 -4.35 9.43
C GLN A 160 7.93 -3.18 10.19
N SER A 161 7.34 -2.21 9.48
CA SER A 161 6.70 -1.03 10.07
C SER A 161 5.49 -1.42 10.91
N PHE A 162 4.64 -2.32 10.41
CA PHE A 162 3.48 -2.83 11.14
C PHE A 162 3.91 -3.52 12.43
N LEU A 163 4.83 -4.47 12.34
CA LEU A 163 5.33 -5.22 13.51
C LEU A 163 5.97 -4.28 14.53
N GLY A 164 6.80 -3.33 14.08
CA GLY A 164 7.42 -2.33 14.96
C GLY A 164 6.38 -1.46 15.68
N SER A 165 5.33 -1.03 14.97
CA SER A 165 4.23 -0.24 15.55
C SER A 165 3.41 -1.06 16.57
N ALA A 166 3.32 -2.37 16.37
CA ALA A 166 2.65 -3.29 17.29
C ALA A 166 3.53 -3.74 18.47
N GLY A 167 4.80 -3.31 18.52
CA GLY A 167 5.79 -3.74 19.50
C GLY A 167 6.28 -5.17 19.31
N MET A 168 6.13 -5.72 18.10
CA MET A 168 6.53 -7.08 17.72
C MET A 168 7.81 -7.05 16.89
N THR A 169 8.55 -8.16 16.88
CA THR A 169 9.77 -8.32 16.09
C THR A 169 9.71 -9.55 15.20
N GLY A 170 10.00 -9.35 13.91
CA GLY A 170 10.15 -10.41 12.92
C GLY A 170 8.85 -11.06 12.44
N ARG A 171 7.86 -11.30 13.31
CA ARG A 171 6.57 -11.92 12.97
C ARG A 171 5.47 -11.59 13.98
N LEU A 172 4.23 -11.93 13.63
CA LEU A 172 3.09 -11.84 14.55
C LEU A 172 3.29 -12.73 15.79
N GLU A 173 2.90 -12.20 16.95
CA GLU A 173 2.81 -12.95 18.19
C GLU A 173 1.54 -13.82 18.24
N ALA A 174 1.55 -14.81 19.14
CA ALA A 174 0.40 -15.69 19.34
C ALA A 174 -0.85 -14.88 19.73
N GLY A 175 -1.96 -15.16 19.06
CA GLY A 175 -3.24 -14.46 19.26
C GLY A 175 -3.44 -13.22 18.38
N ALA A 176 -2.38 -12.65 17.80
CA ALA A 176 -2.50 -11.63 16.76
C ALA A 176 -2.81 -12.28 15.40
N ARG A 177 -3.62 -11.59 14.58
CA ARG A 177 -3.92 -12.02 13.21
C ARG A 177 -4.15 -10.83 12.30
N VAL A 178 -3.84 -11.00 11.03
CA VAL A 178 -4.15 -10.05 9.97
C VAL A 178 -4.87 -10.82 8.85
N THR A 179 -5.98 -10.28 8.37
CA THR A 179 -6.67 -10.74 7.16
C THR A 179 -6.59 -9.67 6.10
N VAL A 180 -6.45 -10.08 4.85
CA VAL A 180 -6.22 -9.18 3.71
C VAL A 180 -7.08 -9.66 2.55
N ASP A 181 -8.08 -8.87 2.19
CA ASP A 181 -9.03 -9.19 1.16
C ASP A 181 -8.93 -8.18 0.00
N PRO A 182 -8.61 -8.59 -1.23
CA PRO A 182 -8.67 -7.70 -2.40
C PRO A 182 -10.11 -7.23 -2.63
N VAL A 183 -10.30 -5.90 -2.72
CA VAL A 183 -11.63 -5.27 -2.85
C VAL A 183 -11.77 -4.39 -4.08
N ALA A 184 -10.65 -3.90 -4.62
CA ALA A 184 -10.63 -3.16 -5.88
C ALA A 184 -9.25 -3.26 -6.54
N ALA A 185 -9.19 -2.92 -7.82
CA ALA A 185 -7.95 -2.90 -8.56
C ALA A 185 -8.00 -1.92 -9.72
N GLN A 186 -6.83 -1.63 -10.30
CA GLN A 186 -6.73 -0.89 -11.55
C GLN A 186 -5.49 -1.32 -12.34
N VAL A 187 -5.61 -1.28 -13.66
CA VAL A 187 -4.49 -1.37 -14.59
C VAL A 187 -4.06 0.06 -14.89
N LYS A 188 -2.90 0.47 -14.36
CA LYS A 188 -2.41 1.84 -14.47
C LYS A 188 -1.78 2.11 -15.84
N ALA A 189 -0.95 1.18 -16.34
CA ALA A 189 -0.25 1.31 -17.62
C ALA A 189 0.10 -0.06 -18.20
N THR A 190 0.28 -0.11 -19.53
CA THR A 190 0.75 -1.31 -20.23
C THR A 190 1.82 -0.94 -21.24
N ASP A 191 2.82 -1.84 -21.42
CA ASP A 191 3.80 -1.75 -22.51
C ASP A 191 3.96 -3.14 -23.15
N GLY A 192 3.10 -3.39 -24.12
CA GLY A 192 2.95 -4.69 -24.77
C GLY A 192 2.28 -5.74 -23.87
N PRO A 193 2.28 -7.02 -24.30
CA PRO A 193 1.57 -8.09 -23.59
C PRO A 193 2.31 -8.65 -22.38
N ASP A 194 3.56 -8.24 -22.16
CA ASP A 194 4.47 -8.83 -21.17
C ASP A 194 4.86 -7.90 -20.04
N TRP A 195 4.36 -6.66 -20.07
CA TRP A 195 4.67 -5.70 -19.02
C TRP A 195 3.47 -4.79 -18.74
N VAL A 196 3.16 -4.62 -17.46
CA VAL A 196 2.01 -3.83 -17.01
C VAL A 196 2.30 -3.26 -15.61
N VAL A 197 1.81 -2.05 -15.33
CA VAL A 197 1.70 -1.50 -13.98
C VAL A 197 0.29 -1.74 -13.51
N VAL A 198 0.13 -2.49 -12.44
CA VAL A 198 -1.14 -2.79 -11.81
C VAL A 198 -1.14 -2.36 -10.36
N CYS A 199 -2.32 -2.00 -9.86
CA CYS A 199 -2.54 -1.64 -8.47
C CYS A 199 -3.68 -2.47 -7.89
N VAL A 200 -3.55 -2.85 -6.62
CA VAL A 200 -4.57 -3.56 -5.86
C VAL A 200 -4.91 -2.74 -4.63
N LEU A 201 -6.18 -2.64 -4.31
CA LEU A 201 -6.69 -2.10 -3.06
C LEU A 201 -7.20 -3.26 -2.21
N VAL A 202 -6.66 -3.40 -1.04
CA VAL A 202 -7.06 -4.45 -0.10
C VAL A 202 -7.75 -3.88 1.14
N ASP A 203 -8.71 -4.63 1.67
CA ASP A 203 -9.28 -4.44 3.00
C ASP A 203 -8.41 -5.21 4.00
N VAL A 204 -7.73 -4.50 4.86
CA VAL A 204 -6.85 -5.07 5.89
C VAL A 204 -7.56 -5.00 7.23
N ARG A 205 -7.72 -6.15 7.88
CA ARG A 205 -8.23 -6.25 9.26
C ARG A 205 -7.15 -6.85 10.13
N ALA A 206 -6.74 -6.13 11.15
CA ALA A 206 -5.72 -6.54 12.09
C ALA A 206 -6.31 -6.67 13.49
N LEU A 207 -6.16 -7.82 14.12
CA LEU A 207 -6.41 -8.02 15.53
C LEU A 207 -5.06 -8.20 16.22
N VAL A 208 -4.65 -7.21 17.00
CA VAL A 208 -3.47 -7.27 17.87
C VAL A 208 -3.91 -7.29 19.33
N ARG A 209 -4.47 -6.19 19.82
CA ARG A 209 -5.13 -6.06 21.14
C ARG A 209 -6.58 -5.67 20.97
N VAL A 210 -6.83 -4.83 19.98
CA VAL A 210 -8.14 -4.43 19.49
C VAL A 210 -8.17 -4.67 17.99
N GLU A 211 -9.35 -4.86 17.44
CA GLU A 211 -9.52 -4.96 16.00
C GLU A 211 -9.43 -3.57 15.38
N SER A 212 -8.66 -3.46 14.29
CA SER A 212 -8.59 -2.29 13.43
C SER A 212 -8.77 -2.72 11.99
N ARG A 213 -9.32 -1.83 11.18
CA ARG A 213 -9.58 -2.05 9.77
C ARG A 213 -9.20 -0.83 8.96
N MET A 214 -8.55 -1.06 7.82
CA MET A 214 -8.20 0.01 6.88
C MET A 214 -8.10 -0.53 5.45
N ALA A 215 -8.30 0.35 4.49
CA ALA A 215 -7.96 0.07 3.11
C ALA A 215 -6.48 0.38 2.85
N TYR A 216 -5.82 -0.45 2.07
CA TYR A 216 -4.43 -0.24 1.69
C TYR A 216 -4.26 -0.46 0.19
N GLY A 217 -3.77 0.57 -0.51
CA GLY A 217 -3.49 0.53 -1.94
C GLY A 217 -2.02 0.29 -2.21
N TYR A 218 -1.72 -0.59 -3.17
CA TYR A 218 -0.36 -0.93 -3.56
C TYR A 218 -0.23 -1.14 -5.06
N CYS A 219 0.86 -0.65 -5.65
CA CYS A 219 1.13 -0.78 -7.09
C CYS A 219 2.50 -1.41 -7.34
N GLU A 220 2.59 -2.20 -8.42
CA GLU A 220 3.85 -2.75 -8.93
C GLU A 220 3.86 -2.83 -10.46
N ALA A 221 5.05 -2.73 -11.04
CA ALA A 221 5.25 -3.21 -12.39
C ALA A 221 5.34 -4.74 -12.37
N MET A 222 4.56 -5.37 -13.24
CA MET A 222 4.56 -6.81 -13.43
C MET A 222 5.12 -7.16 -14.81
N ALA A 223 5.95 -8.19 -14.89
CA ALA A 223 6.45 -8.71 -16.14
C ALA A 223 6.17 -10.20 -16.28
N TRP A 224 5.76 -10.62 -17.49
CA TRP A 224 5.59 -12.03 -17.80
C TRP A 224 6.96 -12.69 -18.01
N ARG A 225 7.32 -13.61 -17.11
CA ARG A 225 8.60 -14.33 -17.12
C ARG A 225 8.39 -15.79 -16.76
N GLY A 226 8.98 -16.69 -17.52
CA GLY A 226 8.92 -18.12 -17.23
C GLY A 226 7.50 -18.68 -17.08
N GLY A 227 6.54 -18.20 -17.88
CA GLY A 227 5.15 -18.65 -17.84
C GLY A 227 4.31 -18.13 -16.68
N ARG A 228 4.70 -17.02 -16.05
CA ARG A 228 3.96 -16.38 -14.95
C ARG A 228 4.25 -14.88 -14.84
N TRP A 229 3.38 -14.15 -14.19
CA TRP A 229 3.60 -12.76 -13.79
C TRP A 229 4.56 -12.68 -12.59
N MET A 230 5.53 -11.78 -12.67
CA MET A 230 6.50 -11.52 -11.61
C MET A 230 6.65 -10.02 -11.40
N VAL A 231 6.92 -9.59 -10.17
CA VAL A 231 7.24 -8.20 -9.85
C VAL A 231 8.53 -7.80 -10.55
N ALA A 232 8.50 -6.70 -11.28
CA ALA A 232 9.61 -6.22 -12.10
C ALA A 232 9.93 -4.73 -11.88
N SER A 233 9.45 -4.15 -10.78
CA SER A 233 9.74 -2.76 -10.43
C SER A 233 11.22 -2.58 -10.09
N PRO A 234 11.94 -1.67 -10.77
CA PRO A 234 13.34 -1.37 -10.44
C PRO A 234 13.45 -0.53 -9.15
N GLY A 235 12.37 0.07 -8.71
CA GLY A 235 12.22 0.89 -7.51
C GLY A 235 10.77 0.94 -7.07
N ALA A 236 10.44 1.83 -6.14
CA ALA A 236 9.07 2.00 -5.68
C ALA A 236 8.19 2.60 -6.78
N ALA A 237 7.01 2.02 -7.00
CA ALA A 237 5.96 2.62 -7.81
C ALA A 237 5.44 3.91 -7.17
N ALA A 238 4.70 4.73 -7.95
CA ALA A 238 3.94 5.83 -7.37
C ALA A 238 3.00 5.32 -6.27
N VAL A 239 2.84 6.12 -5.22
CA VAL A 239 2.00 5.75 -4.08
C VAL A 239 0.55 5.59 -4.54
N ALA A 240 -0.01 4.42 -4.33
CA ALA A 240 -1.39 4.14 -4.63
C ALA A 240 -2.33 4.84 -3.63
N PRO A 241 -3.45 5.41 -4.08
CA PRO A 241 -4.41 6.06 -3.19
C PRO A 241 -5.13 5.03 -2.31
N SER A 242 -4.77 4.98 -1.01
CA SER A 242 -5.47 4.15 -0.03
C SER A 242 -6.80 4.82 0.33
N THR A 243 -7.88 4.40 -0.31
CA THR A 243 -9.23 4.95 -0.12
C THR A 243 -10.17 3.85 0.36
N TRP A 244 -11.17 4.21 1.17
CA TRP A 244 -12.17 3.24 1.58
C TRP A 244 -12.96 2.73 0.36
N PRO A 245 -13.10 1.40 0.19
CA PRO A 245 -13.75 0.84 -1.00
C PRO A 245 -15.23 1.26 -1.09
N GLY A 246 -15.71 1.44 -2.33
CA GLY A 246 -17.09 1.85 -2.60
C GLY A 246 -17.41 3.32 -2.31
N THR A 247 -16.39 4.15 -2.05
CA THR A 247 -16.58 5.60 -1.85
C THR A 247 -16.42 6.39 -3.15
N GLU A 248 -16.98 7.58 -3.19
CA GLU A 248 -16.78 8.58 -4.24
C GLU A 248 -15.29 8.82 -4.51
N LEU A 249 -14.51 8.90 -3.44
CA LEU A 249 -13.06 9.11 -3.56
C LEU A 249 -12.36 7.92 -4.19
N ALA A 250 -12.76 6.69 -3.85
CA ALA A 250 -12.25 5.48 -4.48
C ALA A 250 -12.54 5.46 -5.99
N ALA A 251 -13.75 5.82 -6.39
CA ALA A 251 -14.14 5.92 -7.80
C ALA A 251 -13.30 6.98 -8.54
N ARG A 252 -13.12 8.17 -7.96
CA ARG A 252 -12.27 9.24 -8.52
C ARG A 252 -10.79 8.86 -8.59
N ALA A 253 -10.32 8.04 -7.66
CA ALA A 253 -8.96 7.51 -7.66
C ALA A 253 -8.72 6.44 -8.74
N GLY A 254 -9.75 6.05 -9.50
CA GLY A 254 -9.67 5.09 -10.59
C GLY A 254 -9.81 3.63 -10.15
N TRP A 255 -10.17 3.38 -8.90
CA TRP A 255 -10.41 2.03 -8.41
C TRP A 255 -11.65 1.42 -9.06
N ARG A 256 -11.50 0.19 -9.55
CA ARG A 256 -12.59 -0.64 -10.09
C ARG A 256 -12.88 -1.76 -9.09
N THR A 257 -14.15 -2.04 -8.86
CA THR A 257 -14.57 -3.07 -7.90
C THR A 257 -14.01 -4.43 -8.30
N TRP A 258 -13.42 -5.12 -7.33
CA TRP A 258 -12.93 -6.49 -7.52
C TRP A 258 -14.08 -7.44 -7.80
N HIS A 259 -13.97 -8.23 -8.86
CA HIS A 259 -14.92 -9.29 -9.19
C HIS A 259 -14.13 -10.52 -9.63
N VAL A 260 -14.45 -11.66 -9.07
CA VAL A 260 -13.80 -12.93 -9.43
C VAL A 260 -14.55 -13.56 -10.59
N ALA A 261 -13.84 -14.07 -11.60
CA ALA A 261 -14.45 -14.70 -12.75
C ALA A 261 -15.25 -15.95 -12.29
N GLY A 262 -16.54 -15.98 -12.65
CA GLY A 262 -17.42 -17.12 -12.33
C GLY A 262 -18.24 -17.01 -11.03
N GLU A 263 -18.14 -15.90 -10.31
CA GLU A 263 -19.04 -15.54 -9.21
C GLU A 263 -20.25 -14.75 -9.67
#